data_28b7320db3934cede7ba4d28eb0f91a0
#
_entry.id   28b7320db3934cede7ba4d28eb0f91a0
#
_cell.length_a   1.000
_cell.length_b   1.000
_cell.length_c   1.000
_cell.angle_alpha   90.00
_cell.angle_beta   90.00
_cell.angle_gamma   90.00
#
_symmetry.space_group_name_H-M   'P 1'
#
loop_
_entity.id
_entity.type
_entity.pdbx_description
1 polymer ?
#
loop_
_entity_poly.entity_id
_entity_poly.type
_entity_poly.pdbx_seq_one_letter_code
_entity_poly.pdbx_strand_id
1 'polypeptide(L)'
;MTVSDLPLLNASLNGLSTVFIVAGITFIKNERKQAHILSMLSALVTSTLFLASYVTYHYSTHGAVTKFTHPGWPKAVYYFILATHVPLAALTLPLVILTIIPAFQARYDKHRRIAKITFPVWLYVSVTGVLVYLMLYVWFPPAPAGL
;
A
#
# COMPACT_ATOMS: atom_id res chain seq x y z
N MET A 1 19.13 -11.20 1.19
CA MET A 1 18.28 -10.09 0.77
C MET A 1 19.11 -8.82 0.82
N THR A 2 19.23 -8.15 -0.29
CA THR A 2 20.01 -6.91 -0.45
C THR A 2 19.08 -5.71 -0.52
N VAL A 3 19.61 -4.48 -0.42
CA VAL A 3 18.80 -3.26 -0.53
C VAL A 3 18.08 -3.18 -1.89
N SER A 4 18.67 -3.75 -2.95
CA SER A 4 18.06 -3.81 -4.29
C SER A 4 16.82 -4.70 -4.37
N ASP A 5 16.61 -5.62 -3.41
CA ASP A 5 15.45 -6.51 -3.39
C ASP A 5 14.23 -5.87 -2.68
N LEU A 6 14.45 -4.79 -1.93
CA LEU A 6 13.41 -4.14 -1.13
C LEU A 6 12.25 -3.56 -1.97
N PRO A 7 12.45 -2.97 -3.18
CA PRO A 7 11.34 -2.55 -4.02
C PRO A 7 10.37 -3.68 -4.40
N LEU A 8 10.91 -4.86 -4.74
CA LEU A 8 10.09 -6.04 -5.02
C LEU A 8 9.34 -6.53 -3.79
N LEU A 9 10.02 -6.57 -2.64
CA LEU A 9 9.39 -6.92 -1.36
C LEU A 9 8.25 -5.95 -1.02
N ASN A 10 8.47 -4.65 -1.20
CA ASN A 10 7.47 -3.62 -0.97
C ASN A 10 6.23 -3.81 -1.87
N ALA A 11 6.43 -4.08 -3.15
CA ALA A 11 5.34 -4.36 -4.07
C ALA A 11 4.58 -5.65 -3.70
N SER A 12 5.30 -6.69 -3.29
CA SER A 12 4.71 -7.97 -2.86
C SER A 12 3.85 -7.79 -1.59
N LEU A 13 4.34 -7.04 -0.61
CA LEU A 13 3.60 -6.73 0.61
C LEU A 13 2.34 -5.88 0.34
N ASN A 14 2.41 -4.92 -0.58
CA ASN A 14 1.24 -4.17 -1.03
C ASN A 14 0.22 -5.07 -1.75
N GLY A 15 0.69 -6.00 -2.58
CA GLY A 15 -0.16 -6.99 -3.24
C GLY A 15 -0.88 -7.89 -2.24
N LEU A 16 -0.16 -8.41 -1.24
CA LEU A 16 -0.76 -9.20 -0.16
C LEU A 16 -1.76 -8.38 0.67
N SER A 17 -1.43 -7.13 1.00
CA SER A 17 -2.37 -6.23 1.69
C SER A 17 -3.64 -6.05 0.87
N THR A 18 -3.53 -5.84 -0.45
CA THR A 18 -4.68 -5.74 -1.35
C THR A 18 -5.60 -6.96 -1.25
N VAL A 19 -5.02 -8.17 -1.32
CA VAL A 19 -5.78 -9.43 -1.21
C VAL A 19 -6.50 -9.51 0.15
N PHE A 20 -5.81 -9.24 1.25
CA PHE A 20 -6.41 -9.31 2.58
C PHE A 20 -7.48 -8.24 2.81
N ILE A 21 -7.30 -7.02 2.32
CA ILE A 21 -8.29 -5.94 2.42
C ILE A 21 -9.57 -6.33 1.67
N VAL A 22 -9.45 -6.80 0.43
CA VAL A 22 -10.61 -7.23 -0.38
C VAL A 22 -11.30 -8.43 0.26
N ALA A 23 -10.54 -9.43 0.70
CA ALA A 23 -11.08 -10.59 1.42
C ALA A 23 -11.81 -10.16 2.70
N GLY A 24 -11.22 -9.27 3.49
CA GLY A 24 -11.81 -8.79 4.74
C GLY A 24 -13.16 -8.08 4.54
N ILE A 25 -13.26 -7.23 3.52
CA ILE A 25 -14.53 -6.56 3.18
C ILE A 25 -15.56 -7.57 2.63
N THR A 26 -15.13 -8.52 1.83
CA THR A 26 -15.99 -9.58 1.32
C THR A 26 -16.54 -10.43 2.46
N PHE A 27 -15.70 -10.81 3.43
CA PHE A 27 -16.15 -11.60 4.57
C PHE A 27 -17.15 -10.87 5.47
N ILE A 28 -16.94 -9.58 5.76
CA ILE A 28 -17.89 -8.85 6.60
C ILE A 28 -19.23 -8.62 5.90
N LYS A 29 -19.24 -8.44 4.57
CA LYS A 29 -20.48 -8.36 3.78
C LYS A 29 -21.26 -9.67 3.79
N ASN A 30 -20.59 -10.80 4.00
CA ASN A 30 -21.20 -12.13 4.12
C ASN A 30 -21.35 -12.56 5.59
N GLU A 31 -21.38 -11.61 6.54
CA GLU A 31 -21.57 -11.81 7.97
C GLU A 31 -20.52 -12.71 8.65
N ARG A 32 -19.40 -12.97 7.97
CA ARG A 32 -18.28 -13.79 8.47
C ARG A 32 -17.30 -12.95 9.29
N LYS A 33 -17.72 -12.53 10.49
CA LYS A 33 -16.97 -11.61 11.36
C LYS A 33 -15.56 -12.10 11.71
N GLN A 34 -15.40 -13.38 12.03
CA GLN A 34 -14.09 -13.95 12.41
C GLN A 34 -13.10 -13.89 11.22
N ALA A 35 -13.56 -14.26 10.02
CA ALA A 35 -12.76 -14.20 8.81
C ALA A 35 -12.39 -12.76 8.43
N HIS A 36 -13.30 -11.79 8.65
CA HIS A 36 -13.02 -10.37 8.51
C HIS A 36 -11.89 -9.93 9.44
N ILE A 37 -12.00 -10.24 10.74
CA ILE A 37 -10.98 -9.86 11.73
C ILE A 37 -9.62 -10.42 11.34
N LEU A 38 -9.53 -11.70 10.99
CA LEU A 38 -8.27 -12.34 10.60
C LEU A 38 -7.68 -11.68 9.35
N SER A 39 -8.49 -11.44 8.31
CA SER A 39 -8.04 -10.79 7.08
C SER A 39 -7.55 -9.37 7.32
N MET A 40 -8.26 -8.57 8.14
CA MET A 40 -7.86 -7.20 8.43
C MET A 40 -6.59 -7.14 9.30
N LEU A 41 -6.40 -8.06 10.24
CA LEU A 41 -5.15 -8.18 11.00
C LEU A 41 -3.99 -8.59 10.09
N SER A 42 -4.22 -9.50 9.15
CA SER A 42 -3.20 -9.89 8.14
C SER A 42 -2.83 -8.71 7.24
N ALA A 43 -3.81 -7.91 6.80
CA ALA A 43 -3.57 -6.68 6.04
C ALA A 43 -2.75 -5.66 6.86
N LEU A 44 -3.05 -5.53 8.15
CA LEU A 44 -2.30 -4.65 9.05
C LEU A 44 -0.84 -5.09 9.20
N VAL A 45 -0.61 -6.38 9.40
CA VAL A 45 0.75 -6.94 9.50
C VAL A 45 1.53 -6.71 8.22
N THR A 46 0.97 -7.04 7.05
CA THR A 46 1.65 -6.85 5.77
C THR A 46 1.92 -5.38 5.47
N SER A 47 0.99 -4.47 5.81
CA SER A 47 1.20 -3.02 5.65
C SER A 47 2.25 -2.46 6.62
N THR A 48 2.35 -2.99 7.83
CA THR A 48 3.39 -2.61 8.80
C THR A 48 4.77 -3.08 8.32
N LEU A 49 4.87 -4.32 7.83
CA LEU A 49 6.10 -4.84 7.24
C LEU A 49 6.51 -4.04 6.00
N PHE A 50 5.54 -3.66 5.16
CA PHE A 50 5.77 -2.75 4.04
C PHE A 50 6.37 -1.43 4.52
N LEU A 51 5.78 -0.78 5.52
CA LEU A 51 6.26 0.49 6.03
C LEU A 51 7.70 0.38 6.57
N ALA A 52 7.99 -0.67 7.33
CA ALA A 52 9.34 -0.93 7.84
C ALA A 52 10.34 -1.12 6.69
N SER A 53 10.01 -1.93 5.70
CA SER A 53 10.84 -2.18 4.51
C SER A 53 11.03 -0.90 3.68
N TYR A 54 9.97 -0.11 3.50
CA TYR A 54 10.01 1.15 2.76
C TYR A 54 10.94 2.18 3.43
N VAL A 55 10.80 2.36 4.74
CA VAL A 55 11.65 3.27 5.51
C VAL A 55 13.11 2.80 5.47
N THR A 56 13.36 1.50 5.62
CA THR A 56 14.69 0.91 5.51
C THR A 56 15.31 1.17 4.14
N TYR A 57 14.54 1.00 3.07
CA TYR A 57 15.01 1.29 1.71
C TYR A 57 15.43 2.75 1.57
N HIS A 58 14.57 3.68 1.94
CA HIS A 58 14.85 5.12 1.81
C HIS A 58 16.01 5.58 2.69
N TYR A 59 16.13 5.04 3.89
CA TYR A 59 17.27 5.31 4.76
C TYR A 59 18.59 4.79 4.16
N SER A 60 18.59 3.54 3.67
CA SER A 60 19.78 2.90 3.10
C SER A 60 20.24 3.53 1.78
N THR A 61 19.32 4.12 1.03
CA THR A 61 19.63 4.83 -0.23
C THR A 61 19.88 6.33 -0.03
N HIS A 62 19.94 6.81 1.23
CA HIS A 62 20.05 8.24 1.57
C HIS A 62 18.98 9.10 0.85
N GLY A 63 17.77 8.55 0.69
CA GLY A 63 16.68 9.22 0.00
C GLY A 63 16.79 9.23 -1.54
N ALA A 64 17.80 8.56 -2.10
CA ALA A 64 17.87 8.40 -3.54
C ALA A 64 16.68 7.57 -4.05
N VAL A 65 16.01 8.07 -5.08
CA VAL A 65 14.86 7.39 -5.69
C VAL A 65 15.16 7.09 -7.16
N THR A 66 14.71 5.94 -7.61
CA THR A 66 14.75 5.60 -9.03
C THR A 66 13.81 6.53 -9.78
N LYS A 67 14.34 7.27 -10.74
CA LYS A 67 13.57 8.22 -11.54
C LYS A 67 12.90 7.51 -12.72
N PHE A 68 11.64 7.87 -12.99
CA PHE A 68 10.94 7.43 -14.18
C PHE A 68 11.46 8.23 -15.40
N THR A 69 12.17 7.58 -16.30
CA THR A 69 12.85 8.23 -17.44
C THR A 69 12.12 8.08 -18.78
N HIS A 70 11.18 7.14 -18.88
CA HIS A 70 10.47 6.88 -20.13
C HIS A 70 9.60 8.09 -20.54
N PRO A 71 9.71 8.62 -21.78
CA PRO A 71 8.95 9.78 -22.23
C PRO A 71 7.50 9.44 -22.61
N GLY A 72 6.69 10.47 -22.83
CA GLY A 72 5.34 10.35 -23.35
C GLY A 72 4.26 10.10 -22.28
N TRP A 73 3.15 9.49 -22.69
CA TRP A 73 2.01 9.26 -21.82
C TRP A 73 2.30 8.42 -20.56
N PRO A 74 3.23 7.41 -20.59
CA PRO A 74 3.51 6.64 -19.38
C PRO A 74 4.05 7.52 -18.25
N LYS A 75 4.84 8.55 -18.59
CA LYS A 75 5.38 9.50 -17.62
C LYS A 75 4.27 10.29 -16.93
N ALA A 76 3.29 10.76 -17.70
CA ALA A 76 2.16 11.51 -17.15
C ALA A 76 1.32 10.64 -16.21
N VAL A 77 1.02 9.39 -16.60
CA VAL A 77 0.28 8.42 -15.77
C VAL A 77 1.05 8.08 -14.50
N TYR A 78 2.34 7.80 -14.61
CA TYR A 78 3.19 7.49 -13.45
C TYR A 78 3.18 8.61 -12.41
N TYR A 79 3.42 9.85 -12.84
CA TYR A 79 3.46 10.97 -11.91
C TYR A 79 2.09 11.34 -11.35
N PHE A 80 1.01 11.13 -12.10
CA PHE A 80 -0.35 11.27 -11.59
C PHE A 80 -0.64 10.26 -10.47
N ILE A 81 -0.32 8.98 -10.71
CA ILE A 81 -0.47 7.92 -9.70
C ILE A 81 0.39 8.23 -8.47
N LEU A 82 1.65 8.60 -8.67
CA LEU A 82 2.56 8.90 -7.57
C LEU A 82 2.09 10.11 -6.75
N ALA A 83 1.63 11.18 -7.41
CA ALA A 83 1.15 12.41 -6.76
C ALA A 83 -0.09 12.18 -5.90
N THR A 84 -0.96 11.25 -6.28
CA THR A 84 -2.12 10.86 -5.48
C THR A 84 -1.78 9.80 -4.44
N HIS A 85 -0.90 8.85 -4.77
CA HIS A 85 -0.48 7.77 -3.88
C HIS A 85 0.23 8.29 -2.62
N VAL A 86 1.22 9.17 -2.77
CA VAL A 86 2.07 9.61 -1.65
C VAL A 86 1.27 10.28 -0.52
N PRO A 87 0.42 11.30 -0.77
CA PRO A 87 -0.36 11.92 0.31
C PRO A 87 -1.39 10.95 0.90
N LEU A 88 -2.03 10.10 0.09
CA LEU A 88 -2.98 9.11 0.59
C LEU A 88 -2.28 8.00 1.40
N ALA A 89 -1.06 7.62 1.04
CA ALA A 89 -0.25 6.70 1.84
C ALA A 89 0.05 7.26 3.23
N ALA A 90 0.41 8.55 3.30
CA ALA A 90 0.61 9.24 4.58
C ALA A 90 -0.67 9.30 5.42
N LEU A 91 -1.84 9.47 4.78
CA LEU A 91 -3.14 9.49 5.46
C LEU A 91 -3.61 8.09 5.89
N THR A 92 -3.16 7.03 5.22
CA THR A 92 -3.59 5.66 5.52
C THR A 92 -3.27 5.26 6.96
N LEU A 93 -2.07 5.57 7.45
CA LEU A 93 -1.67 5.19 8.81
C LEU A 93 -2.61 5.77 9.90
N PRO A 94 -2.85 7.08 9.99
CA PRO A 94 -3.79 7.62 10.97
C PRO A 94 -5.22 7.12 10.75
N LEU A 95 -5.69 6.96 9.52
CA LEU A 95 -7.03 6.44 9.23
C LEU A 95 -7.20 5.01 9.73
N VAL A 96 -6.22 4.14 9.53
CA VAL A 96 -6.24 2.76 10.01
C VAL A 96 -6.27 2.73 11.52
N ILE A 97 -5.45 3.51 12.20
CA ILE A 97 -5.44 3.62 13.68
C ILE A 97 -6.81 4.08 14.20
N LEU A 98 -7.37 5.15 13.62
CA LEU A 98 -8.68 5.67 14.00
C LEU A 98 -9.82 4.66 13.75
N THR A 99 -9.66 3.76 12.78
CA THR A 99 -10.64 2.72 12.46
C THR A 99 -10.55 1.55 13.43
N ILE A 100 -9.34 1.15 13.83
CA ILE A 100 -9.11 -0.02 14.69
C ILE A 100 -9.53 0.25 16.14
N ILE A 101 -9.24 1.43 16.67
CA ILE A 101 -9.54 1.77 18.08
C ILE A 101 -11.00 1.50 18.45
N PRO A 102 -12.00 2.00 17.70
CA PRO A 102 -13.40 1.71 17.99
C PRO A 102 -13.75 0.23 17.89
N ALA A 103 -13.09 -0.53 17.00
CA ALA A 103 -13.32 -1.98 16.89
C ALA A 103 -12.91 -2.72 18.17
N PHE A 104 -11.75 -2.39 18.73
CA PHE A 104 -11.29 -2.94 20.02
C PHE A 104 -12.17 -2.52 21.21
N GLN A 105 -12.81 -1.36 21.12
CA GLN A 105 -13.75 -0.86 22.12
C GLN A 105 -15.17 -1.39 21.96
N ALA A 106 -15.41 -2.35 21.04
CA ALA A 106 -16.74 -2.85 20.66
C ALA A 106 -17.72 -1.76 20.19
N ARG A 107 -17.19 -0.60 19.74
CA ARG A 107 -17.96 0.52 19.20
C ARG A 107 -18.08 0.37 17.67
N TYR A 108 -18.80 -0.68 17.26
CA TYR A 108 -18.85 -1.09 15.84
C TYR A 108 -19.50 -0.07 14.92
N ASP A 109 -20.43 0.75 15.38
CA ASP A 109 -21.03 1.80 14.55
C ASP A 109 -20.00 2.87 14.20
N LYS A 110 -19.16 3.26 15.15
CA LYS A 110 -18.07 4.20 14.92
C LYS A 110 -16.99 3.59 14.00
N HIS A 111 -16.61 2.33 14.26
CA HIS A 111 -15.70 1.59 13.39
C HIS A 111 -16.20 1.58 11.94
N ARG A 112 -17.46 1.18 11.72
CA ARG A 112 -18.07 1.11 10.38
C ARG A 112 -18.09 2.45 9.68
N ARG A 113 -18.38 3.53 10.40
CA ARG A 113 -18.42 4.89 9.84
C ARG A 113 -17.06 5.33 9.33
N ILE A 114 -15.98 5.13 10.11
CA ILE A 114 -14.62 5.49 9.73
C ILE A 114 -14.11 4.54 8.63
N ALA A 115 -14.39 3.25 8.74
CA ALA A 115 -13.98 2.23 7.77
C ALA A 115 -14.47 2.52 6.34
N LYS A 116 -15.61 3.20 6.17
CA LYS A 116 -16.12 3.60 4.85
C LYS A 116 -15.18 4.58 4.13
N ILE A 117 -14.37 5.32 4.88
CA ILE A 117 -13.34 6.22 4.33
C ILE A 117 -11.99 5.48 4.24
N THR A 118 -11.63 4.78 5.30
CA THR A 118 -10.33 4.08 5.40
C THR A 118 -10.19 2.99 4.36
N PHE A 119 -11.23 2.19 4.13
CA PHE A 119 -11.18 1.08 3.19
C PHE A 119 -10.78 1.52 1.76
N PRO A 120 -11.48 2.45 1.10
CA PRO A 120 -11.11 2.85 -0.26
C PRO A 120 -9.73 3.51 -0.33
N VAL A 121 -9.34 4.28 0.68
CA VAL A 121 -8.02 4.91 0.73
C VAL A 121 -6.92 3.85 0.89
N TRP A 122 -7.07 2.93 1.82
CA TRP A 122 -6.10 1.86 2.06
C TRP A 122 -5.97 0.92 0.86
N LEU A 123 -7.10 0.54 0.26
CA LEU A 123 -7.12 -0.28 -0.95
C LEU A 123 -6.42 0.45 -2.12
N TYR A 124 -6.75 1.71 -2.35
CA TYR A 124 -6.15 2.52 -3.39
C TYR A 124 -4.61 2.59 -3.23
N VAL A 125 -4.14 2.88 -2.03
CA VAL A 125 -2.69 2.96 -1.74
C VAL A 125 -2.01 1.61 -1.96
N SER A 126 -2.61 0.51 -1.51
CA SER A 126 -2.05 -0.82 -1.70
C SER A 126 -1.97 -1.23 -3.17
N VAL A 127 -3.00 -0.96 -3.96
CA VAL A 127 -3.02 -1.23 -5.41
C VAL A 127 -2.03 -0.34 -6.16
N THR A 128 -2.07 0.96 -5.90
CA THR A 128 -1.19 1.91 -6.60
C THR A 128 0.28 1.74 -6.24
N GLY A 129 0.60 1.26 -5.04
CA GLY A 129 1.96 0.88 -4.67
C GLY A 129 2.52 -0.25 -5.54
N VAL A 130 1.69 -1.25 -5.88
CA VAL A 130 2.06 -2.30 -6.87
C VAL A 130 2.22 -1.70 -8.26
N LEU A 131 1.30 -0.82 -8.68
CA LEU A 131 1.36 -0.18 -10.01
C LEU A 131 2.61 0.68 -10.17
N VAL A 132 2.97 1.46 -9.17
CA VAL A 132 4.21 2.26 -9.17
C VAL A 132 5.43 1.37 -9.39
N TYR A 133 5.51 0.24 -8.70
CA TYR A 133 6.59 -0.73 -8.90
C TYR A 133 6.60 -1.31 -10.30
N LEU A 134 5.44 -1.79 -10.79
CA LEU A 134 5.34 -2.39 -12.13
C LEU A 134 5.72 -1.39 -13.23
N MET A 135 5.28 -0.15 -13.11
CA MET A 135 5.63 0.88 -14.08
C MET A 135 7.11 1.22 -14.05
N LEU A 136 7.73 1.29 -12.87
CA LEU A 136 9.10 1.77 -12.72
C LEU A 136 10.15 0.68 -12.99
N TYR A 137 9.86 -0.57 -12.68
CA TYR A 137 10.85 -1.66 -12.71
C TYR A 137 10.55 -2.76 -13.72
N VAL A 138 9.28 -2.90 -14.16
CA VAL A 138 8.87 -4.02 -15.04
C VAL A 138 8.47 -3.53 -16.44
N TRP A 139 7.55 -2.58 -16.52
CA TRP A 139 7.00 -2.15 -17.81
C TRP A 139 7.86 -1.08 -18.50
N PHE A 140 8.43 -0.17 -17.72
CA PHE A 140 9.23 0.94 -18.21
C PHE A 140 10.54 1.10 -17.41
N PRO A 141 11.38 0.04 -17.37
CA PRO A 141 12.60 0.09 -16.56
C PRO A 141 13.51 1.24 -17.05
N PRO A 142 14.21 1.92 -16.11
CA PRO A 142 15.16 2.94 -16.50
C PRO A 142 16.23 2.35 -17.42
N ALA A 143 16.65 3.12 -18.42
CA ALA A 143 17.76 2.72 -19.28
C ALA A 143 18.98 2.38 -18.42
N PRO A 144 19.74 1.31 -18.72
CA PRO A 144 20.99 1.03 -18.02
C PRO A 144 21.86 2.28 -18.09
N ALA A 145 22.41 2.66 -16.94
CA ALA A 145 23.38 3.78 -16.89
C ALA A 145 24.45 3.50 -17.93
N GLY A 146 24.56 4.39 -18.92
CA GLY A 146 25.26 4.15 -20.17
C GLY A 146 26.65 3.54 -20.00
N LEU A 147 26.94 2.61 -20.91
CA LEU A 147 28.27 2.14 -21.21
C LEU A 147 29.09 3.28 -21.79
#